data_a21a7b47958481ca8ed689016a6ec971
#
_entry.id   a21a7b47958481ca8ed689016a6ec971
#
_cell.length_a   1.000
_cell.length_b   1.000
_cell.length_c   1.000
_cell.angle_alpha   90.00
_cell.angle_beta   90.00
_cell.angle_gamma   90.00
#
_symmetry.space_group_name_H-M   'P 1'
#
loop_
_entity.id
_entity.type
_entity.pdbx_description
1 polymer ?
#
loop_
_entity_poly.entity_id
_entity_poly.type
_entity_poly.pdbx_seq_one_letter_code
_entity_poly.pdbx_strand_id
1 'polypeptide(L)'
;MLPNSIPRFLKRFAAIALLGLACLPSVRAEQGVLRVSAIPDEAPTELQRKFAPLGKYLEKETGMKVEFVPVTDYAAVVESLATGKIDMAWLGGFTYIQSKIRTNGATIPIVQRQEDATFTSKFITADPKIKSLSDLKGHTFVFGAPSSTSGHLMPRYFLLQAGIDPDKDFKTVAFSGAHDATAAFVQSGRADAGVLNASVWDKLVEQHKIDPEKVRVFAVTPPYYDYNWTVRGGLDPALRKTLTDAFLRLDPRNPEQREIMSLQRTVKYIPTKPENYAGIEAAARTAGLIK
;
A
#
# COMPACT_ATOMS: atom_id res chain seq x y z
N MET A 1 -94.06 -6.56 52.87
CA MET A 1 -93.60 -7.75 53.60
C MET A 1 -92.44 -8.32 52.82
N LEU A 2 -91.33 -8.42 53.49
CA LEU A 2 -90.07 -9.09 53.08
C LEU A 2 -90.33 -10.58 52.82
N PRO A 3 -89.37 -11.41 52.32
CA PRO A 3 -87.92 -11.22 52.34
C PRO A 3 -87.17 -11.84 51.16
N ASN A 4 -85.89 -11.51 51.16
CA ASN A 4 -84.67 -12.37 51.00
C ASN A 4 -84.47 -13.18 49.69
N SER A 5 -83.38 -13.28 49.16
CA SER A 5 -82.02 -13.47 49.69
C SER A 5 -81.03 -13.50 48.46
N ILE A 6 -79.86 -13.01 48.73
CA ILE A 6 -78.69 -13.11 47.85
C ILE A 6 -77.98 -14.45 48.04
N PRO A 7 -77.36 -15.02 47.08
CA PRO A 7 -76.08 -15.67 47.33
C PRO A 7 -74.94 -15.11 46.46
N ARG A 8 -73.88 -14.83 47.17
CA ARG A 8 -72.53 -14.49 46.65
C ARG A 8 -71.93 -15.65 45.83
N PHE A 9 -71.52 -15.38 44.59
CA PHE A 9 -70.55 -16.22 43.94
C PHE A 9 -69.30 -15.39 43.68
N LEU A 10 -68.25 -15.68 44.44
CA LEU A 10 -66.87 -15.24 44.22
C LEU A 10 -66.36 -15.88 42.92
N LYS A 11 -66.11 -15.09 41.88
CA LYS A 11 -65.30 -15.54 40.77
C LYS A 11 -63.94 -14.91 40.88
N ARG A 12 -62.92 -15.73 41.22
CA ARG A 12 -61.51 -15.44 41.15
C ARG A 12 -61.15 -15.35 39.70
N PHE A 13 -60.81 -14.17 39.18
CA PHE A 13 -60.10 -13.99 37.93
C PHE A 13 -58.61 -14.05 38.27
N ALA A 14 -57.96 -15.16 37.89
CA ALA A 14 -56.50 -15.27 37.80
C ALA A 14 -56.04 -14.51 36.56
N ALA A 15 -55.37 -13.40 36.77
CA ALA A 15 -54.68 -12.68 35.71
C ALA A 15 -53.38 -13.44 35.35
N ILE A 16 -53.38 -14.13 34.21
CA ILE A 16 -52.17 -14.70 33.62
C ILE A 16 -51.46 -13.55 32.88
N ALA A 17 -50.41 -12.99 33.49
CA ALA A 17 -49.50 -12.10 32.82
C ALA A 17 -48.59 -12.93 31.88
N LEU A 18 -48.94 -12.98 30.58
CA LEU A 18 -48.03 -13.44 29.54
C LEU A 18 -46.90 -12.41 29.37
N LEU A 19 -45.72 -12.70 29.95
CA LEU A 19 -44.48 -12.03 29.54
C LEU A 19 -44.14 -12.47 28.10
N GLY A 20 -44.59 -11.70 27.12
CA GLY A 20 -44.13 -11.80 25.76
C GLY A 20 -42.67 -11.32 25.72
N LEU A 21 -41.73 -12.28 25.73
CA LEU A 21 -40.34 -12.05 25.45
C LEU A 21 -40.25 -11.68 23.95
N ALA A 22 -40.30 -10.38 23.63
CA ALA A 22 -40.08 -9.88 22.29
C ALA A 22 -38.63 -10.19 21.93
N CYS A 23 -38.44 -11.29 21.19
CA CYS A 23 -37.23 -11.49 20.42
C CYS A 23 -37.18 -10.39 19.36
N LEU A 24 -36.50 -9.28 19.69
CA LEU A 24 -36.10 -8.31 18.68
C LEU A 24 -35.15 -9.05 17.70
N PRO A 25 -35.47 -9.12 16.42
CA PRO A 25 -34.52 -9.61 15.45
C PRO A 25 -33.31 -8.71 15.56
N SER A 26 -32.16 -9.28 15.93
CA SER A 26 -30.88 -8.60 15.78
C SER A 26 -30.76 -8.26 14.30
N VAL A 27 -31.06 -7.02 13.94
CA VAL A 27 -30.72 -6.48 12.61
C VAL A 27 -29.21 -6.56 12.55
N ARG A 28 -28.72 -7.64 11.95
CA ARG A 28 -27.34 -7.77 11.60
C ARG A 28 -27.11 -6.69 10.55
N ALA A 29 -26.55 -5.55 10.97
CA ALA A 29 -26.17 -4.50 10.05
C ALA A 29 -25.34 -5.18 8.96
N GLU A 30 -25.72 -4.99 7.71
CA GLU A 30 -24.99 -5.49 6.55
C GLU A 30 -23.56 -5.00 6.73
N GLN A 31 -22.64 -5.94 6.97
CA GLN A 31 -21.24 -5.57 7.21
C GLN A 31 -20.73 -4.90 5.95
N GLY A 32 -20.45 -3.60 6.03
CA GLY A 32 -19.89 -2.84 4.93
C GLY A 32 -18.63 -3.53 4.41
N VAL A 33 -18.35 -3.38 3.12
CA VAL A 33 -17.13 -3.91 2.50
C VAL A 33 -16.10 -2.79 2.39
N LEU A 34 -14.93 -3.00 2.98
CA LEU A 34 -13.75 -2.17 2.80
C LEU A 34 -12.93 -2.71 1.61
N ARG A 35 -12.91 -1.99 0.51
CA ARG A 35 -12.15 -2.35 -0.69
C ARG A 35 -10.75 -1.80 -0.59
N VAL A 36 -9.77 -2.70 -0.58
CA VAL A 36 -8.34 -2.38 -0.42
C VAL A 36 -7.58 -2.81 -1.67
N SER A 37 -6.59 -2.03 -2.07
CA SER A 37 -5.71 -2.38 -3.17
C SER A 37 -4.26 -2.03 -2.86
N ALA A 38 -3.36 -2.40 -3.76
CA ALA A 38 -1.95 -2.04 -3.69
C ALA A 38 -1.41 -1.82 -5.11
N ILE A 39 -0.39 -0.96 -5.25
CA ILE A 39 0.40 -0.93 -6.48
C ILE A 39 1.01 -2.31 -6.72
N PRO A 40 1.03 -2.81 -7.96
CA PRO A 40 1.59 -4.12 -8.28
C PRO A 40 3.13 -4.04 -8.39
N ASP A 41 3.79 -3.76 -7.26
CA ASP A 41 5.23 -3.52 -7.16
C ASP A 41 6.07 -4.82 -7.16
N GLU A 42 5.41 -5.96 -6.94
CA GLU A 42 5.97 -7.31 -6.99
C GLU A 42 4.98 -8.27 -7.69
N ALA A 43 5.39 -9.53 -7.91
CA ALA A 43 4.53 -10.54 -8.52
C ALA A 43 3.20 -10.72 -7.77
N PRO A 44 2.08 -11.03 -8.46
CA PRO A 44 0.76 -11.13 -7.83
C PRO A 44 0.68 -12.11 -6.65
N THR A 45 1.41 -13.22 -6.72
CA THR A 45 1.49 -14.21 -5.63
C THR A 45 2.18 -13.64 -4.38
N GLU A 46 3.19 -12.79 -4.55
CA GLU A 46 3.87 -12.11 -3.46
C GLU A 46 2.96 -11.05 -2.81
N LEU A 47 2.20 -10.30 -3.63
CA LEU A 47 1.23 -9.34 -3.13
C LEU A 47 0.12 -10.02 -2.33
N GLN A 48 -0.43 -11.14 -2.83
CA GLN A 48 -1.43 -11.91 -2.12
C GLN A 48 -0.89 -12.40 -0.77
N ARG A 49 0.31 -12.98 -0.74
CA ARG A 49 0.97 -13.44 0.49
C ARG A 49 1.18 -12.28 1.48
N LYS A 50 1.58 -11.13 0.99
CA LYS A 50 1.87 -9.92 1.77
C LYS A 50 0.61 -9.31 2.39
N PHE A 51 -0.50 -9.26 1.67
CA PHE A 51 -1.69 -8.51 2.10
C PHE A 51 -2.81 -9.37 2.71
N ALA A 52 -2.86 -10.69 2.47
CA ALA A 52 -3.92 -11.53 3.01
C ALA A 52 -3.99 -11.55 4.55
N PRO A 53 -2.88 -11.69 5.31
CA PRO A 53 -2.93 -11.63 6.77
C PRO A 53 -3.30 -10.23 7.29
N LEU A 54 -2.84 -9.16 6.63
CA LEU A 54 -3.20 -7.79 6.96
C LEU A 54 -4.71 -7.56 6.74
N GLY A 55 -5.27 -8.07 5.64
CA GLY A 55 -6.71 -7.98 5.38
C GLY A 55 -7.55 -8.60 6.50
N LYS A 56 -7.21 -9.80 6.95
CA LYS A 56 -7.87 -10.48 8.09
C LYS A 56 -7.75 -9.67 9.38
N TYR A 57 -6.60 -9.08 9.62
CA TYR A 57 -6.40 -8.21 10.77
C TYR A 57 -7.32 -6.98 10.70
N LEU A 58 -7.38 -6.30 9.55
CA LEU A 58 -8.24 -5.13 9.36
C LEU A 58 -9.73 -5.48 9.45
N GLU A 59 -10.16 -6.67 9.00
CA GLU A 59 -11.54 -7.17 9.22
C GLU A 59 -11.88 -7.22 10.71
N LYS A 60 -10.97 -7.76 11.53
CA LYS A 60 -11.14 -7.85 12.98
C LYS A 60 -11.22 -6.46 13.63
N GLU A 61 -10.38 -5.52 13.20
CA GLU A 61 -10.30 -4.18 13.79
C GLU A 61 -11.46 -3.27 13.37
N THR A 62 -11.99 -3.44 12.15
CA THR A 62 -13.05 -2.59 11.60
C THR A 62 -14.44 -3.19 11.72
N GLY A 63 -14.56 -4.51 11.91
CA GLY A 63 -15.83 -5.22 11.83
C GLY A 63 -16.42 -5.28 10.41
N MET A 64 -15.67 -4.86 9.39
CA MET A 64 -16.07 -4.86 7.98
C MET A 64 -15.41 -6.04 7.26
N LYS A 65 -16.04 -6.54 6.19
CA LYS A 65 -15.38 -7.44 5.26
C LYS A 65 -14.28 -6.66 4.52
N VAL A 66 -13.06 -7.21 4.41
CA VAL A 66 -11.98 -6.62 3.63
C VAL A 66 -11.83 -7.39 2.32
N GLU A 67 -11.96 -6.66 1.21
CA GLU A 67 -11.81 -7.22 -0.14
C GLU A 67 -10.59 -6.61 -0.81
N PHE A 68 -9.62 -7.45 -1.17
CA PHE A 68 -8.47 -7.01 -1.95
C PHE A 68 -8.82 -6.98 -3.43
N VAL A 69 -8.81 -5.79 -4.02
CA VAL A 69 -9.12 -5.54 -5.43
C VAL A 69 -7.80 -5.50 -6.22
N PRO A 70 -7.49 -6.51 -7.03
CA PRO A 70 -6.29 -6.50 -7.84
C PRO A 70 -6.39 -5.47 -8.95
N VAL A 71 -5.25 -4.91 -9.32
CA VAL A 71 -5.12 -3.95 -10.42
C VAL A 71 -4.04 -4.40 -11.40
N THR A 72 -4.10 -3.91 -12.63
CA THR A 72 -3.17 -4.30 -13.71
C THR A 72 -1.85 -3.57 -13.65
N ASP A 73 -1.86 -2.33 -13.16
CA ASP A 73 -0.69 -1.45 -13.12
C ASP A 73 -0.84 -0.33 -12.06
N TYR A 74 0.21 0.47 -11.91
CA TYR A 74 0.25 1.58 -10.96
C TYR A 74 -0.77 2.68 -11.25
N ALA A 75 -1.07 2.96 -12.52
CA ALA A 75 -2.05 3.99 -12.87
C ALA A 75 -3.48 3.54 -12.53
N ALA A 76 -3.75 2.25 -12.66
CA ALA A 76 -5.07 1.68 -12.35
C ALA A 76 -5.42 1.78 -10.86
N VAL A 77 -4.46 1.66 -9.93
CA VAL A 77 -4.74 1.87 -8.50
C VAL A 77 -5.02 3.33 -8.19
N VAL A 78 -4.30 4.26 -8.81
CA VAL A 78 -4.54 5.71 -8.67
C VAL A 78 -5.95 6.07 -9.14
N GLU A 79 -6.35 5.58 -10.31
CA GLU A 79 -7.69 5.81 -10.86
C GLU A 79 -8.79 5.17 -10.00
N SER A 80 -8.56 3.95 -9.52
CA SER A 80 -9.53 3.25 -8.66
C SER A 80 -9.75 3.95 -7.33
N LEU A 81 -8.69 4.50 -6.72
CA LEU A 81 -8.79 5.28 -5.50
C LEU A 81 -9.47 6.64 -5.75
N ALA A 82 -9.12 7.32 -6.84
CA ALA A 82 -9.68 8.61 -7.20
C ALA A 82 -11.17 8.55 -7.52
N THR A 83 -11.63 7.46 -8.12
CA THR A 83 -13.05 7.24 -8.49
C THR A 83 -13.88 6.55 -7.40
N GLY A 84 -13.27 6.21 -6.25
CA GLY A 84 -13.96 5.53 -5.14
C GLY A 84 -14.30 4.05 -5.41
N LYS A 85 -13.70 3.43 -6.42
CA LYS A 85 -13.80 1.97 -6.65
C LYS A 85 -13.10 1.17 -5.55
N ILE A 86 -12.10 1.76 -4.92
CA ILE A 86 -11.43 1.26 -3.72
C ILE A 86 -11.44 2.33 -2.64
N ASP A 87 -11.41 1.91 -1.38
CA ASP A 87 -11.48 2.78 -0.22
C ASP A 87 -10.11 3.14 0.34
N MET A 88 -9.16 2.22 0.22
CA MET A 88 -7.80 2.37 0.71
C MET A 88 -6.79 1.67 -0.21
N ALA A 89 -5.61 2.24 -0.35
CA ALA A 89 -4.54 1.65 -1.16
C ALA A 89 -3.16 1.79 -0.52
N TRP A 90 -2.32 0.76 -0.72
CA TRP A 90 -0.88 0.84 -0.54
C TRP A 90 -0.27 1.49 -1.77
N LEU A 91 0.26 2.69 -1.59
CA LEU A 91 0.83 3.52 -2.66
C LEU A 91 2.32 3.78 -2.40
N GLY A 92 3.08 4.01 -3.47
CA GLY A 92 4.35 4.72 -3.37
C GLY A 92 4.13 6.23 -3.29
N GLY A 93 5.16 6.99 -2.90
CA GLY A 93 5.07 8.45 -2.80
C GLY A 93 4.61 9.12 -4.09
N PHE A 94 5.07 8.64 -5.24
CA PHE A 94 4.68 9.21 -6.54
C PHE A 94 3.23 8.89 -6.91
N THR A 95 2.76 7.65 -6.71
CA THR A 95 1.34 7.31 -6.93
C THR A 95 0.43 8.04 -5.95
N TYR A 96 0.88 8.30 -4.72
CA TYR A 96 0.17 9.19 -3.81
C TYR A 96 0.06 10.62 -4.39
N ILE A 97 1.15 11.21 -4.87
CA ILE A 97 1.11 12.55 -5.50
C ILE A 97 0.18 12.57 -6.71
N GLN A 98 0.23 11.53 -7.56
CA GLN A 98 -0.70 11.41 -8.69
C GLN A 98 -2.16 11.34 -8.22
N SER A 99 -2.48 10.57 -7.18
CA SER A 99 -3.83 10.49 -6.62
C SER A 99 -4.27 11.81 -5.98
N LYS A 100 -3.38 12.50 -5.27
CA LYS A 100 -3.61 13.84 -4.71
C LYS A 100 -3.97 14.84 -5.81
N ILE A 101 -3.20 14.89 -6.89
CA ILE A 101 -3.47 15.79 -8.04
C ILE A 101 -4.82 15.42 -8.69
N ARG A 102 -5.04 14.13 -8.96
CA ARG A 102 -6.26 13.64 -9.61
C ARG A 102 -7.55 13.95 -8.84
N THR A 103 -7.44 14.04 -7.51
CA THR A 103 -8.58 14.29 -6.61
C THR A 103 -8.62 15.71 -6.04
N ASN A 104 -7.81 16.64 -6.56
CA ASN A 104 -7.67 17.99 -6.00
C ASN A 104 -7.36 17.98 -4.49
N GLY A 105 -6.51 17.04 -4.04
CA GLY A 105 -6.08 16.94 -2.65
C GLY A 105 -7.02 16.13 -1.73
N ALA A 106 -8.05 15.48 -2.26
CA ALA A 106 -9.03 14.78 -1.43
C ALA A 106 -8.53 13.46 -0.85
N THR A 107 -7.55 12.78 -1.47
CA THR A 107 -6.94 11.56 -0.92
C THR A 107 -6.00 11.88 0.25
N ILE A 108 -6.04 11.03 1.28
CA ILE A 108 -5.36 11.29 2.56
C ILE A 108 -4.43 10.12 2.89
N PRO A 109 -3.10 10.34 2.97
CA PRO A 109 -2.18 9.34 3.48
C PRO A 109 -2.32 9.28 5.00
N ILE A 110 -2.49 8.08 5.55
CA ILE A 110 -2.81 7.90 6.98
C ILE A 110 -1.63 7.35 7.80
N VAL A 111 -0.94 6.37 7.28
CA VAL A 111 0.22 5.74 7.93
C VAL A 111 1.26 5.32 6.89
N GLN A 112 2.48 5.16 7.36
CA GLN A 112 3.60 4.59 6.61
C GLN A 112 4.40 3.66 7.50
N ARG A 113 5.22 2.80 6.92
CA ARG A 113 6.24 2.08 7.68
C ARG A 113 7.32 3.08 8.12
N GLN A 114 7.97 2.82 9.24
CA GLN A 114 9.04 3.69 9.73
C GLN A 114 10.17 3.81 8.68
N GLU A 115 10.49 2.73 8.00
CA GLU A 115 11.52 2.63 6.96
C GLU A 115 11.21 3.50 5.73
N ASP A 116 9.94 3.81 5.48
CA ASP A 116 9.52 4.61 4.33
C ASP A 116 9.83 6.11 4.48
N ALA A 117 10.20 6.57 5.68
CA ALA A 117 10.64 7.95 5.89
C ALA A 117 12.08 8.22 5.38
N THR A 118 12.88 7.16 5.21
CA THR A 118 14.28 7.24 4.74
C THR A 118 14.56 6.17 3.69
N PHE A 119 13.62 6.01 2.76
CA PHE A 119 13.66 4.98 1.74
C PHE A 119 14.75 5.24 0.69
N THR A 120 15.27 4.18 0.06
CA THR A 120 16.30 4.28 -0.98
C THR A 120 16.02 3.35 -2.16
N SER A 121 16.66 3.65 -3.30
CA SER A 121 16.72 2.76 -4.47
C SER A 121 18.14 2.25 -4.67
N LYS A 122 18.25 1.04 -5.19
CA LYS A 122 19.52 0.41 -5.56
C LYS A 122 19.63 0.33 -7.08
N PHE A 123 20.71 0.89 -7.62
CA PHE A 123 21.11 0.70 -9.00
C PHE A 123 21.93 -0.59 -9.11
N ILE A 124 21.54 -1.46 -10.01
CA ILE A 124 22.08 -2.81 -10.17
C ILE A 124 22.58 -3.04 -11.58
N THR A 125 23.61 -3.89 -11.72
CA THR A 125 24.17 -4.28 -13.01
C THR A 125 24.82 -5.66 -12.94
N ALA A 126 24.84 -6.37 -14.07
CA ALA A 126 25.66 -7.56 -14.28
C ALA A 126 26.98 -7.23 -15.02
N ASP A 127 27.14 -6.02 -15.59
CA ASP A 127 28.35 -5.61 -16.29
C ASP A 127 29.43 -5.14 -15.29
N PRO A 128 30.61 -5.79 -15.22
CA PRO A 128 31.70 -5.40 -14.32
C PRO A 128 32.29 -4.02 -14.65
N LYS A 129 32.05 -3.47 -15.85
CA LYS A 129 32.52 -2.17 -16.29
C LYS A 129 31.70 -1.00 -15.70
N ILE A 130 30.42 -1.20 -15.41
CA ILE A 130 29.57 -0.16 -14.84
C ILE A 130 29.81 -0.07 -13.33
N LYS A 131 30.54 0.93 -12.87
CA LYS A 131 30.95 1.15 -11.47
C LYS A 131 30.33 2.38 -10.84
N SER A 132 29.79 3.30 -11.67
CA SER A 132 29.22 4.57 -11.26
C SER A 132 28.03 4.95 -12.16
N LEU A 133 27.25 5.97 -11.77
CA LEU A 133 26.15 6.46 -12.61
C LEU A 133 26.63 6.98 -13.96
N SER A 134 27.82 7.57 -14.05
CA SER A 134 28.37 8.08 -15.31
C SER A 134 28.67 6.97 -16.33
N ASP A 135 28.93 5.75 -15.87
CA ASP A 135 29.21 4.61 -16.75
C ASP A 135 27.94 4.08 -17.44
N LEU A 136 26.76 4.57 -17.04
CA LEU A 136 25.49 4.19 -17.66
C LEU A 136 25.29 4.77 -19.08
N LYS A 137 26.06 5.80 -19.46
CA LYS A 137 25.92 6.42 -20.78
C LYS A 137 26.21 5.42 -21.91
N GLY A 138 25.29 5.37 -22.88
CA GLY A 138 25.34 4.43 -23.99
C GLY A 138 24.94 2.99 -23.68
N HIS A 139 24.55 2.67 -22.44
CA HIS A 139 24.04 1.36 -22.01
C HIS A 139 22.51 1.25 -22.08
N THR A 140 22.01 0.03 -22.12
CA THR A 140 20.59 -0.26 -21.98
C THR A 140 20.19 -0.23 -20.49
N PHE A 141 19.10 0.46 -20.18
CA PHE A 141 18.67 0.65 -18.79
C PHE A 141 17.20 0.28 -18.58
N VAL A 142 16.88 -0.37 -17.48
CA VAL A 142 15.52 -0.71 -17.11
C VAL A 142 15.10 -0.04 -15.80
N PHE A 143 14.03 0.75 -15.89
CA PHE A 143 13.28 1.24 -14.73
C PHE A 143 12.23 0.21 -14.28
N GLY A 144 11.61 0.44 -13.10
CA GLY A 144 10.44 -0.30 -12.63
C GLY A 144 9.18 0.05 -13.42
N ALA A 145 8.11 0.46 -12.75
CA ALA A 145 6.91 0.98 -13.42
C ALA A 145 7.02 2.50 -13.67
N PRO A 146 6.37 3.05 -14.72
CA PRO A 146 6.38 4.49 -15.00
C PRO A 146 5.96 5.37 -13.82
N SER A 147 5.00 4.92 -13.00
CA SER A 147 4.53 5.65 -11.82
C SER A 147 5.20 5.18 -10.51
N SER A 148 6.29 4.40 -10.58
CA SER A 148 7.04 3.99 -9.39
C SER A 148 7.89 5.13 -8.85
N THR A 149 7.88 5.33 -7.52
CA THR A 149 8.78 6.26 -6.83
C THR A 149 10.20 5.75 -6.88
N SER A 150 10.46 4.59 -6.28
CA SER A 150 11.78 3.99 -6.11
C SER A 150 12.30 3.28 -7.36
N GLY A 151 11.42 2.83 -8.25
CA GLY A 151 11.81 2.19 -9.51
C GLY A 151 11.94 3.14 -10.70
N HIS A 152 11.50 4.41 -10.57
CA HIS A 152 11.57 5.35 -11.70
C HIS A 152 11.80 6.79 -11.25
N LEU A 153 10.83 7.46 -10.61
CA LEU A 153 10.87 8.90 -10.37
C LEU A 153 12.16 9.35 -9.66
N MET A 154 12.42 8.82 -8.46
CA MET A 154 13.56 9.28 -7.67
C MET A 154 14.90 8.91 -8.29
N PRO A 155 15.11 7.69 -8.81
CA PRO A 155 16.29 7.39 -9.61
C PRO A 155 16.48 8.33 -10.80
N ARG A 156 15.43 8.61 -11.59
CA ARG A 156 15.49 9.55 -12.72
C ARG A 156 15.87 10.96 -12.25
N TYR A 157 15.26 11.41 -11.17
CA TYR A 157 15.58 12.72 -10.58
C TYR A 157 17.06 12.81 -10.19
N PHE A 158 17.61 11.81 -9.51
CA PHE A 158 19.02 11.81 -9.10
C PHE A 158 19.98 11.65 -10.29
N LEU A 159 19.61 10.92 -11.35
CA LEU A 159 20.36 10.88 -12.59
C LEU A 159 20.42 12.28 -13.24
N LEU A 160 19.29 12.98 -13.33
CA LEU A 160 19.23 14.35 -13.86
C LEU A 160 20.07 15.32 -13.01
N GLN A 161 20.04 15.21 -11.67
CA GLN A 161 20.89 16.00 -10.77
C GLN A 161 22.39 15.72 -10.97
N ALA A 162 22.75 14.50 -11.40
CA ALA A 162 24.12 14.12 -11.75
C ALA A 162 24.51 14.49 -13.19
N GLY A 163 23.67 15.22 -13.93
CA GLY A 163 23.90 15.62 -15.31
C GLY A 163 23.75 14.48 -16.31
N ILE A 164 22.97 13.46 -15.97
CA ILE A 164 22.68 12.29 -16.81
C ILE A 164 21.19 12.33 -17.17
N ASP A 165 20.87 12.56 -18.43
CA ASP A 165 19.51 12.51 -18.94
C ASP A 165 19.23 11.11 -19.52
N PRO A 166 18.41 10.27 -18.85
CA PRO A 166 18.17 8.91 -19.32
C PRO A 166 17.62 8.83 -20.76
N ASP A 167 16.85 9.84 -21.17
CA ASP A 167 16.24 9.84 -22.52
C ASP A 167 17.25 10.20 -23.63
N LYS A 168 18.39 10.81 -23.27
CA LYS A 168 19.43 11.23 -24.21
C LYS A 168 20.72 10.42 -24.08
N ASP A 169 21.13 10.12 -22.86
CA ASP A 169 22.42 9.53 -22.54
C ASP A 169 22.41 7.99 -22.59
N PHE A 170 21.25 7.34 -22.39
CA PHE A 170 21.15 5.88 -22.45
C PHE A 170 20.87 5.40 -23.85
N LYS A 171 21.41 4.22 -24.21
CA LYS A 171 21.16 3.58 -25.50
C LYS A 171 19.68 3.25 -25.69
N THR A 172 19.06 2.68 -24.67
CA THR A 172 17.61 2.42 -24.60
C THR A 172 17.15 2.47 -23.14
N VAL A 173 15.92 2.93 -22.95
CA VAL A 173 15.21 2.90 -21.67
C VAL A 173 14.00 1.98 -21.81
N ALA A 174 13.86 1.04 -20.87
CA ALA A 174 12.70 0.16 -20.76
C ALA A 174 12.06 0.26 -19.38
N PHE A 175 10.83 -0.21 -19.28
CA PHE A 175 10.10 -0.34 -18.01
C PHE A 175 9.73 -1.81 -17.78
N SER A 176 10.11 -2.38 -16.65
CA SER A 176 9.84 -3.77 -16.32
C SER A 176 8.44 -4.00 -15.72
N GLY A 177 7.86 -2.93 -15.18
CA GLY A 177 6.54 -2.94 -14.51
C GLY A 177 6.57 -3.24 -13.01
N ALA A 178 7.57 -4.01 -12.51
CA ALA A 178 7.69 -4.39 -11.10
C ALA A 178 9.15 -4.54 -10.68
N HIS A 179 9.44 -4.49 -9.38
CA HIS A 179 10.82 -4.50 -8.87
C HIS A 179 11.52 -5.85 -9.06
N ASP A 180 10.84 -6.95 -8.84
CA ASP A 180 11.35 -8.30 -9.08
C ASP A 180 11.62 -8.54 -10.58
N ALA A 181 10.76 -8.03 -11.45
CA ALA A 181 10.98 -8.05 -12.89
C ALA A 181 12.20 -7.23 -13.30
N THR A 182 12.45 -6.06 -12.68
CA THR A 182 13.67 -5.27 -12.93
C THR A 182 14.93 -6.08 -12.65
N ALA A 183 15.00 -6.74 -11.50
CA ALA A 183 16.15 -7.58 -11.14
C ALA A 183 16.33 -8.74 -12.13
N ALA A 184 15.23 -9.39 -12.55
CA ALA A 184 15.27 -10.45 -13.55
C ALA A 184 15.72 -9.98 -14.93
N PHE A 185 15.35 -8.76 -15.35
CA PHE A 185 15.83 -8.16 -16.61
C PHE A 185 17.35 -8.02 -16.63
N VAL A 186 17.92 -7.49 -15.54
CA VAL A 186 19.38 -7.34 -15.43
C VAL A 186 20.07 -8.69 -15.35
N GLN A 187 19.57 -9.61 -14.50
CA GLN A 187 20.16 -10.95 -14.35
C GLN A 187 20.16 -11.77 -15.65
N SER A 188 19.12 -11.59 -16.48
CA SER A 188 19.00 -12.27 -17.78
C SER A 188 19.73 -11.58 -18.94
N GLY A 189 20.37 -10.43 -18.69
CA GLY A 189 21.07 -9.65 -19.73
C GLY A 189 20.14 -8.92 -20.69
N ARG A 190 18.85 -8.76 -20.38
CA ARG A 190 17.92 -7.95 -21.18
C ARG A 190 18.16 -6.45 -21.05
N ALA A 191 18.81 -6.04 -19.96
CA ALA A 191 19.31 -4.70 -19.75
C ALA A 191 20.69 -4.78 -19.07
N ASP A 192 21.58 -3.86 -19.40
CA ASP A 192 22.92 -3.77 -18.83
C ASP A 192 22.88 -3.32 -17.37
N ALA A 193 21.93 -2.47 -17.03
CA ALA A 193 21.68 -1.97 -15.69
C ALA A 193 20.19 -1.67 -15.45
N GLY A 194 19.82 -1.55 -14.18
CA GLY A 194 18.47 -1.19 -13.77
C GLY A 194 18.43 -0.59 -12.38
N VAL A 195 17.25 -0.19 -11.94
CA VAL A 195 17.05 0.38 -10.60
C VAL A 195 15.76 -0.12 -9.97
N LEU A 196 15.81 -0.47 -8.70
CA LEU A 196 14.66 -0.97 -7.98
C LEU A 196 14.67 -0.55 -6.51
N ASN A 197 13.56 -0.81 -5.85
CA ASN A 197 13.35 -0.72 -4.41
C ASN A 197 14.44 -1.49 -3.66
N ALA A 198 15.14 -0.81 -2.73
CA ALA A 198 16.23 -1.40 -1.97
C ALA A 198 15.79 -2.61 -1.13
N SER A 199 14.61 -2.54 -0.49
CA SER A 199 14.12 -3.64 0.35
C SER A 199 13.63 -4.86 -0.45
N VAL A 200 13.19 -4.66 -1.70
CA VAL A 200 12.88 -5.78 -2.61
C VAL A 200 14.17 -6.44 -3.09
N TRP A 201 15.20 -5.66 -3.43
CA TRP A 201 16.51 -6.20 -3.74
C TRP A 201 17.03 -7.11 -2.62
N ASP A 202 17.04 -6.61 -1.37
CA ASP A 202 17.55 -7.36 -0.22
C ASP A 202 16.77 -8.67 -0.03
N LYS A 203 15.42 -8.62 -0.16
CA LYS A 203 14.57 -9.82 -0.13
C LYS A 203 14.92 -10.82 -1.23
N LEU A 204 15.15 -10.37 -2.46
CA LEU A 204 15.47 -11.26 -3.58
C LEU A 204 16.81 -11.96 -3.39
N VAL A 205 17.80 -11.27 -2.83
CA VAL A 205 19.10 -11.85 -2.45
C VAL A 205 18.95 -12.84 -1.31
N GLU A 206 18.24 -12.48 -0.24
CA GLU A 206 17.96 -13.35 0.91
C GLU A 206 17.24 -14.65 0.50
N GLN A 207 16.31 -14.54 -0.45
CA GLN A 207 15.56 -15.68 -0.99
C GLN A 207 16.30 -16.44 -2.10
N HIS A 208 17.56 -16.11 -2.38
CA HIS A 208 18.37 -16.70 -3.46
C HIS A 208 17.70 -16.62 -4.85
N LYS A 209 16.81 -15.65 -5.07
CA LYS A 209 16.19 -15.40 -6.38
C LYS A 209 17.11 -14.61 -7.32
N ILE A 210 18.04 -13.85 -6.76
CA ILE A 210 19.11 -13.14 -7.47
C ILE A 210 20.44 -13.58 -6.87
N ASP A 211 21.39 -13.84 -7.77
CA ASP A 211 22.77 -14.18 -7.43
C ASP A 211 23.59 -12.87 -7.30
N PRO A 212 23.99 -12.47 -6.10
CA PRO A 212 24.72 -11.22 -5.89
C PRO A 212 26.17 -11.23 -6.45
N GLU A 213 26.70 -12.41 -6.82
CA GLU A 213 27.98 -12.51 -7.52
C GLU A 213 27.84 -12.16 -9.01
N LYS A 214 26.65 -12.40 -9.60
CA LYS A 214 26.37 -12.08 -11.00
C LYS A 214 25.77 -10.69 -11.18
N VAL A 215 24.87 -10.29 -10.27
CA VAL A 215 24.23 -8.97 -10.30
C VAL A 215 24.59 -8.24 -9.01
N ARG A 216 25.20 -7.09 -9.13
CA ARG A 216 25.64 -6.31 -7.98
C ARG A 216 25.00 -4.93 -7.93
N VAL A 217 24.89 -4.38 -6.73
CA VAL A 217 24.58 -2.97 -6.50
C VAL A 217 25.85 -2.15 -6.75
N PHE A 218 25.74 -1.10 -7.58
CA PHE A 218 26.87 -0.20 -7.82
C PHE A 218 26.62 1.23 -7.36
N ALA A 219 25.34 1.59 -7.10
CA ALA A 219 24.97 2.88 -6.52
C ALA A 219 23.67 2.77 -5.72
N VAL A 220 23.51 3.66 -4.75
CA VAL A 220 22.30 3.78 -3.91
C VAL A 220 21.91 5.26 -3.91
N THR A 221 20.62 5.55 -4.01
CA THR A 221 20.13 6.95 -3.96
C THR A 221 20.30 7.56 -2.56
N PRO A 222 20.34 8.88 -2.45
CA PRO A 222 19.99 9.57 -1.20
C PRO A 222 18.61 9.12 -0.69
N PRO A 223 18.33 9.24 0.63
CA PRO A 223 17.04 8.86 1.19
C PRO A 223 15.91 9.84 0.80
N TYR A 224 14.69 9.30 0.72
CA TYR A 224 13.46 10.03 0.43
C TYR A 224 12.26 9.34 1.09
N TYR A 225 11.10 10.02 1.16
CA TYR A 225 9.84 9.40 1.57
C TYR A 225 9.26 8.55 0.44
N ASP A 226 8.79 7.33 0.75
CA ASP A 226 8.15 6.48 -0.27
C ASP A 226 6.79 5.97 0.21
N TYR A 227 6.66 4.70 0.51
CA TYR A 227 5.37 4.03 0.65
C TYR A 227 4.48 4.60 1.75
N ASN A 228 3.17 4.50 1.52
CA ASN A 228 2.14 4.88 2.48
C ASN A 228 0.83 4.13 2.22
N TRP A 229 0.00 4.05 3.25
CA TRP A 229 -1.40 3.72 3.13
C TRP A 229 -2.20 4.99 2.97
N THR A 230 -2.93 5.09 1.88
CA THR A 230 -3.76 6.26 1.53
C THR A 230 -5.20 5.84 1.42
N VAL A 231 -6.11 6.64 1.97
CA VAL A 231 -7.55 6.48 1.84
C VAL A 231 -8.14 7.46 0.82
N ARG A 232 -9.26 7.08 0.19
CA ARG A 232 -9.97 7.96 -0.73
C ARG A 232 -10.56 9.17 -0.03
N GLY A 233 -10.81 10.22 -0.78
CA GLY A 233 -11.62 11.34 -0.33
C GLY A 233 -13.02 10.90 0.08
N GLY A 234 -13.57 11.54 1.11
CA GLY A 234 -14.92 11.23 1.59
C GLY A 234 -15.07 9.89 2.31
N LEU A 235 -13.98 9.17 2.63
CA LEU A 235 -14.06 8.05 3.57
C LEU A 235 -14.54 8.55 4.92
N ASP A 236 -15.45 7.80 5.56
CA ASP A 236 -15.97 8.15 6.89
C ASP A 236 -14.84 8.45 7.88
N PRO A 237 -14.86 9.61 8.59
CA PRO A 237 -13.78 10.00 9.49
C PRO A 237 -13.54 9.02 10.65
N ALA A 238 -14.60 8.36 11.16
CA ALA A 238 -14.47 7.39 12.23
C ALA A 238 -13.80 6.11 11.73
N LEU A 239 -14.19 5.64 10.53
CA LEU A 239 -13.53 4.52 9.88
C LEU A 239 -12.07 4.82 9.57
N ARG A 240 -11.77 6.01 9.04
CA ARG A 240 -10.38 6.44 8.82
C ARG A 240 -9.55 6.41 10.10
N LYS A 241 -10.13 6.91 11.21
CA LYS A 241 -9.45 6.86 12.52
C LYS A 241 -9.22 5.42 12.96
N THR A 242 -10.22 4.54 12.83
CA THR A 242 -10.11 3.12 13.17
C THR A 242 -8.98 2.44 12.38
N LEU A 243 -8.93 2.67 11.06
CA LEU A 243 -7.86 2.15 10.20
C LEU A 243 -6.48 2.66 10.62
N THR A 244 -6.35 3.98 10.86
CA THR A 244 -5.09 4.57 11.32
C THR A 244 -4.65 3.93 12.64
N ASP A 245 -5.54 3.86 13.63
CA ASP A 245 -5.25 3.28 14.95
C ASP A 245 -4.90 1.78 14.84
N ALA A 246 -5.56 1.03 13.95
CA ALA A 246 -5.26 -0.37 13.72
C ALA A 246 -3.80 -0.58 13.28
N PHE A 247 -3.33 0.18 12.30
CA PHE A 247 -1.93 0.12 11.88
C PHE A 247 -0.96 0.52 12.99
N LEU A 248 -1.25 1.60 13.72
CA LEU A 248 -0.37 2.13 14.76
C LEU A 248 -0.30 1.22 16.00
N ARG A 249 -1.29 0.35 16.21
CA ARG A 249 -1.31 -0.65 17.30
C ARG A 249 -0.62 -1.96 16.96
N LEU A 250 -0.21 -2.18 15.70
CA LEU A 250 0.54 -3.40 15.35
C LEU A 250 1.81 -3.49 16.18
N ASP A 251 1.96 -4.62 16.89
CA ASP A 251 3.05 -4.89 17.83
C ASP A 251 3.80 -6.17 17.43
N PRO A 252 5.10 -6.08 17.11
CA PRO A 252 5.90 -7.25 16.73
C PRO A 252 6.09 -8.27 17.86
N ARG A 253 5.72 -7.94 19.10
CA ARG A 253 5.73 -8.87 20.25
C ARG A 253 4.55 -9.86 20.20
N ASN A 254 3.44 -9.47 19.54
CA ASN A 254 2.32 -10.38 19.27
C ASN A 254 2.69 -11.28 18.07
N PRO A 255 2.65 -12.63 18.19
CA PRO A 255 3.07 -13.53 17.11
C PRO A 255 2.32 -13.35 15.79
N GLU A 256 0.97 -13.19 15.84
CA GLU A 256 0.14 -12.99 14.64
C GLU A 256 0.46 -11.66 13.94
N GLN A 257 0.65 -10.60 14.72
CA GLN A 257 0.98 -9.27 14.20
C GLN A 257 2.42 -9.19 13.73
N ARG A 258 3.34 -9.94 14.34
CA ARG A 258 4.73 -10.08 13.88
C ARG A 258 4.80 -10.64 12.47
N GLU A 259 3.98 -11.65 12.16
CA GLU A 259 3.91 -12.21 10.80
C GLU A 259 3.47 -11.13 9.79
N ILE A 260 2.39 -10.39 10.10
CA ILE A 260 1.92 -9.27 9.26
C ILE A 260 3.05 -8.27 9.04
N MET A 261 3.71 -7.82 10.11
CA MET A 261 4.76 -6.82 10.04
C MET A 261 6.00 -7.32 9.28
N SER A 262 6.38 -8.57 9.46
CA SER A 262 7.46 -9.21 8.71
C SER A 262 7.16 -9.25 7.20
N LEU A 263 5.95 -9.65 6.82
CA LEU A 263 5.51 -9.65 5.42
C LEU A 263 5.48 -8.24 4.83
N GLN A 264 5.14 -7.23 5.64
CA GLN A 264 5.20 -5.82 5.25
C GLN A 264 6.63 -5.24 5.32
N ARG A 265 7.62 -6.00 5.79
CA ARG A 265 9.02 -5.57 5.97
C ARG A 265 9.13 -4.32 6.83
N THR A 266 8.48 -4.33 7.99
CA THR A 266 8.52 -3.24 8.95
C THR A 266 8.55 -3.76 10.39
N VAL A 267 9.12 -2.97 11.25
CA VAL A 267 9.06 -3.18 12.71
C VAL A 267 8.07 -2.22 13.39
N LYS A 268 7.60 -1.20 12.66
CA LYS A 268 6.69 -0.19 13.19
C LYS A 268 6.00 0.59 12.08
N TYR A 269 4.69 0.83 12.26
CA TYR A 269 3.97 1.85 11.52
C TYR A 269 4.00 3.18 12.27
N ILE A 270 4.11 4.27 11.52
CA ILE A 270 4.09 5.65 12.03
C ILE A 270 3.04 6.47 11.28
N PRO A 271 2.49 7.54 11.90
CA PRO A 271 1.62 8.47 11.18
C PRO A 271 2.36 9.11 10.02
N THR A 272 1.63 9.40 8.94
CA THR A 272 2.15 10.20 7.85
C THR A 272 1.17 11.30 7.46
N LYS A 273 1.63 12.26 6.66
CA LYS A 273 0.86 13.43 6.25
C LYS A 273 1.30 13.92 4.86
N PRO A 274 0.45 14.66 4.14
CA PRO A 274 0.73 15.14 2.78
C PRO A 274 2.07 15.86 2.61
N GLU A 275 2.48 16.63 3.62
CA GLU A 275 3.70 17.45 3.58
C GLU A 275 4.98 16.61 3.48
N ASN A 276 4.96 15.38 3.99
CA ASN A 276 6.10 14.45 3.91
C ASN A 276 6.49 14.14 2.46
N TYR A 277 5.54 14.26 1.52
CA TYR A 277 5.72 13.93 0.10
C TYR A 277 5.98 15.15 -0.79
N ALA A 278 6.16 16.34 -0.20
CA ALA A 278 6.45 17.55 -0.96
C ALA A 278 7.73 17.44 -1.80
N GLY A 279 8.77 16.75 -1.27
CA GLY A 279 9.99 16.48 -2.02
C GLY A 279 9.77 15.56 -3.23
N ILE A 280 8.85 14.58 -3.12
CA ILE A 280 8.46 13.71 -4.23
C ILE A 280 7.73 14.50 -5.31
N GLU A 281 6.82 15.39 -4.92
CA GLU A 281 6.12 16.28 -5.86
C GLU A 281 7.09 17.20 -6.60
N ALA A 282 8.03 17.83 -5.87
CA ALA A 282 9.06 18.68 -6.46
C ALA A 282 9.96 17.90 -7.44
N ALA A 283 10.39 16.69 -7.07
CA ALA A 283 11.18 15.83 -7.94
C ALA A 283 10.42 15.44 -9.21
N ALA A 284 9.12 15.15 -9.09
CA ALA A 284 8.27 14.80 -10.24
C ALA A 284 8.10 15.96 -11.22
N ARG A 285 7.95 17.20 -10.72
CA ARG A 285 7.94 18.41 -11.56
C ARG A 285 9.27 18.64 -12.24
N THR A 286 10.38 18.55 -11.51
CA THR A 286 11.74 18.68 -12.06
C THR A 286 12.05 17.64 -13.12
N ALA A 287 11.61 16.40 -12.92
CA ALA A 287 11.78 15.32 -13.89
C ALA A 287 10.78 15.39 -15.07
N GLY A 288 9.88 16.38 -15.11
CA GLY A 288 8.88 16.55 -16.17
C GLY A 288 7.79 15.48 -16.21
N LEU A 289 7.60 14.75 -15.11
CA LEU A 289 6.62 13.66 -15.03
C LEU A 289 5.22 14.13 -14.59
N ILE A 290 5.11 15.32 -14.04
CA ILE A 290 3.86 16.04 -13.77
C ILE A 290 4.03 17.53 -14.13
N LYS A 291 2.90 18.20 -14.42
CA LYS A 291 2.85 19.64 -14.74
C LYS A 291 2.83 20.49 -13.48
#